data_f558396b30659993e06737d641f17c3d
#
_entry.id   f558396b30659993e06737d641f17c3d
#
_cell.length_a   1.000
_cell.length_b   1.000
_cell.length_c   1.000
_cell.angle_alpha   90.00
_cell.angle_beta   90.00
_cell.angle_gamma   90.00
#
_symmetry.space_group_name_H-M   'P 1'
#
loop_
_entity.id
_entity.type
_entity.pdbx_description
1 polymer ?
#
loop_
_entity_poly.entity_id
_entity_poly.type
_entity_poly.pdbx_seq_one_letter_code
_entity_poly.pdbx_strand_id
1 'polypeptide(L)'
;MKRIFLLTASAVLLTACSTQTFYDPAPAVQLPVQPIIPAQLPNPLDLPGKDLPTYVNTYPVGTHEHFAAQREYPLTLEHWANDALLMQVTRANSKLVICIPQQRARLYVNGKVAMDWAVSTGTNGHETPTGVFRIIEKNEDHKSSRYGKFIDANGKVTNGNADLAHGLPEGQTFQGAGMPYWHRFTPDGVGLHTGKVVAGKRLSHGCVRTQNHVARKFYQHSVLQLPVYITRAVEDYYRGGFVKPIDVKYRPKPGNDYTDNIAPTQIKIVPANSAEAHFQA
;
A
#
# COMPACT_ATOMS: atom_id res chain seq x y z
N MET A 1 -5.60 77.31 25.14
CA MET A 1 -4.23 76.80 25.11
C MET A 1 -4.22 75.32 25.27
N LYS A 2 -4.09 74.57 24.16
CA LYS A 2 -4.05 73.06 24.15
C LYS A 2 -2.60 72.66 23.91
N ARG A 3 -2.00 72.00 24.88
CA ARG A 3 -0.65 71.41 24.74
C ARG A 3 -0.75 70.03 24.10
N ILE A 4 -0.06 69.91 22.98
CA ILE A 4 0.08 68.60 22.24
C ILE A 4 1.35 67.93 22.80
N PHE A 5 1.23 66.73 23.36
CA PHE A 5 2.35 65.86 23.69
C PHE A 5 2.69 64.98 22.50
N LEU A 6 3.90 65.15 21.96
CA LEU A 6 4.47 64.16 21.00
C LEU A 6 5.08 62.99 21.79
N LEU A 7 4.65 61.83 21.53
CA LEU A 7 5.29 60.60 21.97
C LEU A 7 6.22 60.12 20.82
N THR A 8 7.50 60.09 21.08
CA THR A 8 8.52 59.49 20.20
C THR A 8 8.64 58.01 20.55
N ALA A 9 8.32 57.14 19.61
CA ALA A 9 8.52 55.70 19.72
C ALA A 9 9.94 55.35 19.28
N SER A 10 10.78 54.90 20.19
CA SER A 10 12.09 54.33 19.89
C SER A 10 11.95 52.88 19.52
N ALA A 11 12.28 52.52 18.26
CA ALA A 11 12.37 51.15 17.80
C ALA A 11 13.72 50.57 18.24
N VAL A 12 13.68 49.55 19.07
CA VAL A 12 14.84 48.72 19.42
C VAL A 12 14.96 47.60 18.38
N LEU A 13 15.98 47.70 17.55
CA LEU A 13 16.38 46.58 16.67
C LEU A 13 17.09 45.52 17.51
N LEU A 14 16.43 44.35 17.70
CA LEU A 14 17.08 43.16 18.21
C LEU A 14 17.70 42.40 17.01
N THR A 15 19.02 42.50 16.87
CA THR A 15 19.80 41.65 15.97
C THR A 15 19.97 40.28 16.64
N ALA A 16 19.19 39.28 16.18
CA ALA A 16 19.39 37.89 16.55
C ALA A 16 20.61 37.36 15.77
N CYS A 17 21.72 37.17 16.48
CA CYS A 17 22.88 36.45 15.97
C CYS A 17 22.59 34.95 16.02
N SER A 18 22.22 34.33 14.87
CA SER A 18 22.10 32.89 14.77
C SER A 18 23.48 32.30 14.56
N THR A 19 24.03 31.64 15.58
CA THR A 19 25.19 30.76 15.46
C THR A 19 24.77 29.46 14.77
N GLN A 20 25.03 29.34 13.46
CA GLN A 20 24.96 28.07 12.77
C GLN A 20 26.13 27.20 13.24
N THR A 21 25.85 26.19 14.02
CA THR A 21 26.79 25.10 14.28
C THR A 21 26.82 24.20 13.03
N PHE A 22 27.94 24.24 12.32
CA PHE A 22 28.21 23.25 11.25
C PHE A 22 28.42 21.89 11.91
N TYR A 23 27.52 20.97 11.60
CA TYR A 23 27.67 19.56 11.98
C TYR A 23 28.61 18.90 10.97
N ASP A 24 29.81 18.55 11.42
CA ASP A 24 30.71 17.70 10.63
C ASP A 24 30.11 16.32 10.50
N PRO A 25 29.90 15.80 9.26
CA PRO A 25 29.35 14.44 9.11
C PRO A 25 30.41 13.45 9.61
N ALA A 26 30.00 12.57 10.53
CA ALA A 26 30.81 11.45 10.97
C ALA A 26 31.29 10.61 9.77
N PRO A 27 32.51 10.04 9.78
CA PRO A 27 33.02 9.24 8.70
C PRO A 27 32.06 8.08 8.40
N ALA A 28 31.80 7.87 7.09
CA ALA A 28 30.92 6.82 6.61
C ALA A 28 31.39 5.46 7.11
N VAL A 29 30.60 4.82 7.96
CA VAL A 29 30.81 3.44 8.37
C VAL A 29 30.60 2.58 7.12
N GLN A 30 31.66 1.96 6.64
CA GLN A 30 31.55 0.94 5.60
C GLN A 30 30.73 -0.23 6.15
N LEU A 31 29.49 -0.36 5.68
CA LEU A 31 28.67 -1.52 5.96
C LEU A 31 29.32 -2.77 5.34
N PRO A 32 29.25 -3.92 6.00
CA PRO A 32 29.82 -5.16 5.48
C PRO A 32 29.26 -5.47 4.09
N VAL A 33 30.14 -5.94 3.21
CA VAL A 33 29.84 -6.37 1.84
C VAL A 33 28.63 -7.32 1.89
N GLN A 34 27.56 -6.95 1.23
CA GLN A 34 26.37 -7.78 1.14
C GLN A 34 26.69 -9.11 0.46
N PRO A 35 26.09 -10.22 0.89
CA PRO A 35 26.31 -11.51 0.24
C PRO A 35 25.97 -11.40 -1.24
N ILE A 36 26.85 -11.93 -2.10
CA ILE A 36 26.64 -12.03 -3.54
C ILE A 36 25.39 -12.90 -3.74
N ILE A 37 24.29 -12.26 -4.12
CA ILE A 37 23.08 -12.98 -4.52
C ILE A 37 23.39 -13.66 -5.86
N PRO A 38 23.21 -14.98 -6.00
CA PRO A 38 23.41 -15.66 -7.25
C PRO A 38 22.58 -15.01 -8.36
N ALA A 39 23.18 -14.88 -9.54
CA ALA A 39 22.50 -14.39 -10.72
C ALA A 39 21.14 -15.10 -10.89
N GLN A 40 20.17 -14.35 -11.39
CA GLN A 40 18.82 -14.74 -11.74
C GLN A 40 18.70 -16.24 -12.05
N LEU A 41 17.98 -16.99 -11.18
CA LEU A 41 17.65 -18.37 -11.48
C LEU A 41 16.86 -18.39 -12.79
N PRO A 42 17.20 -19.26 -13.73
CA PRO A 42 16.45 -19.40 -14.97
C PRO A 42 15.00 -19.71 -14.65
N ASN A 43 14.10 -19.18 -15.48
CA ASN A 43 12.68 -19.49 -15.38
C ASN A 43 12.51 -21.01 -15.36
N PRO A 44 11.80 -21.60 -14.39
CA PRO A 44 11.58 -23.04 -14.31
C PRO A 44 10.98 -23.65 -15.59
N LEU A 45 10.38 -22.83 -16.45
CA LEU A 45 9.81 -23.23 -17.74
C LEU A 45 10.87 -23.32 -18.87
N ASP A 46 12.08 -22.78 -18.68
CA ASP A 46 13.11 -22.69 -19.72
C ASP A 46 14.23 -23.76 -19.55
N LEU A 47 14.10 -24.66 -18.57
CA LEU A 47 15.11 -25.70 -18.34
C LEU A 47 14.73 -26.99 -19.11
N PRO A 48 15.63 -27.52 -19.95
CA PRO A 48 15.42 -28.81 -20.56
C PRO A 48 15.38 -29.91 -19.49
N GLY A 49 14.35 -30.77 -19.57
CA GLY A 49 14.04 -31.76 -18.53
C GLY A 49 15.18 -32.73 -18.25
N LYS A 50 15.28 -33.06 -17.01
CA LYS A 50 15.71 -34.24 -16.26
C LYS A 50 16.68 -34.03 -15.09
N ASP A 51 17.50 -32.94 -15.06
CA ASP A 51 18.43 -32.71 -13.95
C ASP A 51 18.29 -31.29 -13.39
N LEU A 52 17.10 -30.95 -12.88
CA LEU A 52 16.93 -29.74 -12.12
C LEU A 52 17.75 -29.87 -10.82
N PRO A 53 18.70 -28.97 -10.55
CA PRO A 53 19.38 -28.99 -9.26
C PRO A 53 18.34 -28.89 -8.15
N THR A 54 18.50 -29.73 -7.12
CA THR A 54 17.63 -29.69 -5.94
C THR A 54 17.69 -28.26 -5.36
N TYR A 55 16.58 -27.53 -5.45
CA TYR A 55 16.51 -26.19 -4.87
C TYR A 55 16.62 -26.30 -3.36
N VAL A 56 17.66 -25.72 -2.78
CA VAL A 56 17.87 -25.64 -1.33
C VAL A 56 17.67 -24.20 -0.88
N ASN A 57 16.67 -23.98 -0.04
CA ASN A 57 16.46 -22.69 0.59
C ASN A 57 17.44 -22.55 1.75
N THR A 58 18.45 -21.68 1.59
CA THR A 58 19.53 -21.48 2.56
C THR A 58 19.25 -20.41 3.61
N TYR A 59 18.14 -19.69 3.51
CA TYR A 59 17.78 -18.68 4.49
C TYR A 59 17.26 -19.30 5.79
N PRO A 60 17.50 -18.67 6.94
CA PRO A 60 17.01 -19.18 8.24
C PRO A 60 15.50 -19.33 8.24
N VAL A 61 15.02 -20.47 8.68
CA VAL A 61 13.58 -20.76 8.81
C VAL A 61 12.90 -19.72 9.72
N GLY A 62 11.70 -19.27 9.36
CA GLY A 62 10.94 -18.27 10.09
C GLY A 62 11.26 -16.82 9.69
N THR A 63 12.29 -16.59 8.87
CA THR A 63 12.57 -15.26 8.32
C THR A 63 11.70 -14.98 7.07
N HIS A 64 11.54 -13.70 6.73
CA HIS A 64 10.85 -13.34 5.50
C HIS A 64 11.65 -13.76 4.25
N GLU A 65 12.97 -13.72 4.33
CA GLU A 65 13.86 -14.18 3.28
C GLU A 65 13.64 -15.66 2.98
N HIS A 66 13.49 -16.49 4.02
CA HIS A 66 13.16 -17.90 3.86
C HIS A 66 11.78 -18.09 3.19
N PHE A 67 10.78 -17.32 3.61
CA PHE A 67 9.45 -17.35 2.99
C PHE A 67 9.48 -16.92 1.53
N ALA A 68 10.15 -15.80 1.22
CA ALA A 68 10.25 -15.25 -0.14
C ALA A 68 11.13 -16.08 -1.09
N ALA A 69 11.99 -16.94 -0.53
CA ALA A 69 12.81 -17.87 -1.28
C ALA A 69 12.15 -19.26 -1.45
N GLN A 70 10.91 -19.44 -1.09
CA GLN A 70 10.17 -20.66 -1.39
C GLN A 70 9.91 -20.79 -2.89
N ARG A 71 9.90 -22.03 -3.39
CA ARG A 71 9.78 -22.32 -4.82
C ARG A 71 8.50 -21.75 -5.47
N GLU A 72 7.42 -21.75 -4.72
CA GLU A 72 6.09 -21.26 -5.16
C GLU A 72 5.94 -19.76 -5.08
N TYR A 73 6.86 -19.06 -4.40
CA TYR A 73 6.80 -17.61 -4.27
C TYR A 73 7.13 -16.91 -5.60
N PRO A 74 6.40 -15.85 -6.00
CA PRO A 74 5.31 -15.17 -5.28
C PRO A 74 3.91 -15.78 -5.49
N LEU A 75 3.78 -16.89 -6.22
CA LEU A 75 2.53 -17.52 -6.66
C LEU A 75 1.93 -18.46 -5.59
N THR A 76 2.07 -18.12 -4.32
CA THR A 76 1.49 -18.87 -3.20
C THR A 76 0.39 -18.07 -2.51
N LEU A 77 -0.62 -18.76 -1.96
CA LEU A 77 -1.64 -18.17 -1.09
C LEU A 77 -1.18 -18.02 0.37
N GLU A 78 -0.05 -18.61 0.71
CA GLU A 78 0.52 -18.45 2.03
C GLU A 78 0.91 -16.99 2.31
N HIS A 79 0.92 -16.67 3.58
CA HIS A 79 1.36 -15.37 4.08
C HIS A 79 2.45 -15.54 5.13
N TRP A 80 3.28 -14.54 5.25
CA TRP A 80 4.27 -14.43 6.32
C TRP A 80 3.95 -13.21 7.19
N ALA A 81 4.18 -13.32 8.51
CA ALA A 81 4.00 -12.21 9.44
C ALA A 81 4.99 -12.29 10.60
N ASN A 82 5.48 -11.13 11.02
CA ASN A 82 6.28 -10.95 12.22
C ASN A 82 5.47 -10.14 13.25
N ASP A 83 4.92 -10.81 14.24
CA ASP A 83 4.03 -10.19 15.21
C ASP A 83 4.74 -9.10 16.05
N ALA A 84 6.03 -9.27 16.35
CA ALA A 84 6.80 -8.26 17.06
C ALA A 84 6.94 -6.95 16.25
N LEU A 85 7.08 -7.02 14.93
CA LEU A 85 7.06 -5.85 14.06
C LEU A 85 5.64 -5.28 13.90
N LEU A 86 4.63 -6.13 13.79
CA LEU A 86 3.24 -5.69 13.67
C LEU A 86 2.78 -4.85 14.87
N MET A 87 3.24 -5.16 16.08
CA MET A 87 2.96 -4.36 17.28
C MET A 87 3.61 -2.98 17.27
N GLN A 88 4.54 -2.70 16.37
CA GLN A 88 5.24 -1.42 16.24
C GLN A 88 4.68 -0.53 15.13
N VAL A 89 3.61 -0.93 14.46
CA VAL A 89 3.05 -0.19 13.31
C VAL A 89 2.59 1.20 13.73
N THR A 90 3.12 2.20 13.05
CA THR A 90 2.65 3.59 13.13
C THR A 90 2.62 4.20 11.72
N ARG A 91 1.93 5.32 11.56
CA ARG A 91 1.92 6.05 10.29
C ARG A 91 3.28 6.63 9.89
N ALA A 92 4.19 6.81 10.86
CA ALA A 92 5.50 7.42 10.64
C ALA A 92 6.57 6.40 10.24
N ASN A 93 6.49 5.17 10.74
CA ASN A 93 7.51 4.14 10.53
C ASN A 93 7.09 3.02 9.61
N SER A 94 5.85 3.06 9.07
CA SER A 94 5.28 1.94 8.33
C SER A 94 4.69 2.37 7.00
N LYS A 95 4.66 1.43 6.04
CA LYS A 95 4.03 1.60 4.73
C LYS A 95 3.52 0.28 4.20
N LEU A 96 2.39 0.32 3.49
CA LEU A 96 1.90 -0.80 2.70
C LEU A 96 2.36 -0.64 1.25
N VAL A 97 2.93 -1.69 0.67
CA VAL A 97 3.28 -1.74 -0.75
C VAL A 97 2.48 -2.86 -1.43
N ILE A 98 1.77 -2.53 -2.49
CA ILE A 98 0.99 -3.47 -3.30
C ILE A 98 1.63 -3.56 -4.68
N CYS A 99 2.21 -4.71 -4.99
CA CYS A 99 2.87 -5.01 -6.26
C CYS A 99 1.88 -5.72 -7.19
N ILE A 100 1.35 -5.00 -8.19
CA ILE A 100 0.36 -5.55 -9.12
C ILE A 100 0.91 -6.72 -9.94
N PRO A 101 2.12 -6.69 -10.53
CA PRO A 101 2.65 -7.84 -11.26
C PRO A 101 2.79 -9.11 -10.43
N GLN A 102 3.20 -8.98 -9.18
CA GLN A 102 3.38 -10.12 -8.27
C GLN A 102 2.08 -10.57 -7.60
N GLN A 103 1.02 -9.74 -7.64
CA GLN A 103 -0.21 -9.93 -6.86
C GLN A 103 0.10 -10.19 -5.38
N ARG A 104 1.02 -9.36 -4.83
CA ARG A 104 1.46 -9.40 -3.44
C ARG A 104 1.29 -8.03 -2.77
N ALA A 105 0.96 -8.07 -1.49
CA ALA A 105 1.01 -6.89 -0.63
C ALA A 105 2.02 -7.14 0.51
N ARG A 106 2.80 -6.12 0.86
CA ARG A 106 3.81 -6.16 1.92
C ARG A 106 3.64 -4.96 2.83
N LEU A 107 3.52 -5.23 4.12
CA LEU A 107 3.58 -4.19 5.15
C LEU A 107 5.02 -4.08 5.64
N TYR A 108 5.60 -2.92 5.50
CA TYR A 108 6.92 -2.59 6.04
C TYR A 108 6.79 -1.82 7.33
N VAL A 109 7.64 -2.14 8.31
CA VAL A 109 7.78 -1.43 9.58
C VAL A 109 9.26 -1.21 9.84
N ASN A 110 9.69 0.03 10.08
CA ASN A 110 11.11 0.39 10.25
C ASN A 110 11.99 -0.15 9.10
N GLY A 111 11.49 -0.14 7.87
CA GLY A 111 12.19 -0.63 6.69
C GLY A 111 12.24 -2.16 6.52
N LYS A 112 11.75 -2.94 7.49
CA LYS A 112 11.69 -4.40 7.44
C LYS A 112 10.29 -4.86 7.05
N VAL A 113 10.17 -5.97 6.31
CA VAL A 113 8.87 -6.58 6.05
C VAL A 113 8.30 -7.09 7.36
N ALA A 114 7.09 -6.65 7.71
CA ALA A 114 6.35 -7.12 8.88
C ALA A 114 5.25 -8.12 8.48
N MET A 115 4.74 -8.02 7.25
CA MET A 115 3.74 -8.93 6.71
C MET A 115 3.84 -8.98 5.19
N ASP A 116 3.69 -10.17 4.59
CA ASP A 116 3.67 -10.40 3.14
C ASP A 116 2.57 -11.42 2.81
N TRP A 117 1.70 -11.10 1.83
CA TRP A 117 0.55 -11.93 1.49
C TRP A 117 0.09 -11.77 0.06
N ALA A 118 -0.63 -12.79 -0.44
CA ALA A 118 -1.26 -12.77 -1.76
C ALA A 118 -2.48 -11.84 -1.78
N VAL A 119 -2.62 -11.12 -2.88
CA VAL A 119 -3.79 -10.30 -3.18
C VAL A 119 -4.33 -10.60 -4.56
N SER A 120 -5.57 -10.16 -4.85
CA SER A 120 -6.09 -10.09 -6.20
C SER A 120 -6.59 -8.68 -6.49
N THR A 121 -5.89 -7.99 -7.39
CA THR A 121 -6.20 -6.62 -7.81
C THR A 121 -7.21 -6.58 -8.95
N GLY A 122 -7.52 -5.39 -9.48
CA GLY A 122 -8.48 -5.17 -10.56
C GLY A 122 -8.09 -5.83 -11.87
N THR A 123 -9.07 -6.42 -12.57
CA THR A 123 -8.92 -7.00 -13.92
C THR A 123 -8.68 -5.94 -14.98
N ASN A 124 -8.46 -6.36 -16.24
CA ASN A 124 -8.43 -5.46 -17.38
C ASN A 124 -9.78 -4.73 -17.52
N GLY A 125 -9.75 -3.42 -17.76
CA GLY A 125 -10.93 -2.57 -17.78
C GLY A 125 -11.44 -2.12 -16.39
N HIS A 126 -10.90 -2.72 -15.33
CA HIS A 126 -11.19 -2.39 -13.93
C HIS A 126 -9.90 -2.30 -13.11
N GLU A 127 -8.90 -1.63 -13.64
CA GLU A 127 -7.56 -1.59 -13.06
C GLU A 127 -7.56 -0.97 -11.68
N THR A 128 -6.80 -1.58 -10.77
CA THR A 128 -6.41 -0.92 -9.52
C THR A 128 -5.49 0.25 -9.86
N PRO A 129 -5.79 1.48 -9.40
CA PRO A 129 -4.96 2.64 -9.69
C PRO A 129 -3.58 2.48 -9.05
N THR A 130 -2.54 2.93 -9.76
CA THR A 130 -1.18 2.99 -9.25
C THR A 130 -0.87 4.39 -8.70
N GLY A 131 0.04 4.46 -7.73
CA GLY A 131 0.44 5.71 -7.12
C GLY A 131 0.65 5.60 -5.61
N VAL A 132 0.66 6.75 -4.97
CA VAL A 132 0.82 6.87 -3.52
C VAL A 132 -0.51 7.32 -2.91
N PHE A 133 -0.98 6.56 -1.96
CA PHE A 133 -2.24 6.75 -1.27
C PHE A 133 -2.03 6.69 0.24
N ARG A 134 -3.11 6.87 0.99
CA ARG A 134 -3.16 6.63 2.44
C ARG A 134 -4.42 5.87 2.79
N ILE A 135 -4.41 5.17 3.92
CA ILE A 135 -5.65 4.61 4.48
C ILE A 135 -6.47 5.78 5.02
N ILE A 136 -7.55 6.16 4.33
CA ILE A 136 -8.40 7.30 4.71
C ILE A 136 -9.64 6.89 5.51
N GLU A 137 -9.99 5.60 5.49
CA GLU A 137 -11.10 5.03 6.25
C GLU A 137 -10.80 3.57 6.60
N LYS A 138 -11.28 3.12 7.75
CA LYS A 138 -11.31 1.71 8.16
C LYS A 138 -12.72 1.37 8.63
N ASN A 139 -13.27 0.25 8.13
CA ASN A 139 -14.60 -0.23 8.53
C ASN A 139 -14.61 -1.77 8.52
N GLU A 140 -14.98 -2.38 9.65
CA GLU A 140 -14.94 -3.83 9.78
C GLU A 140 -16.01 -4.53 8.94
N ASP A 141 -17.21 -3.94 8.83
CA ASP A 141 -18.41 -4.50 8.16
C ASP A 141 -18.84 -3.70 6.93
N HIS A 142 -17.91 -3.15 6.20
CA HIS A 142 -18.22 -2.33 5.03
C HIS A 142 -18.99 -3.10 3.96
N LYS A 143 -19.91 -2.41 3.29
CA LYS A 143 -20.67 -2.91 2.13
C LYS A 143 -20.45 -1.97 0.95
N SER A 144 -20.34 -2.54 -0.24
CA SER A 144 -20.22 -1.76 -1.46
C SER A 144 -21.47 -0.92 -1.70
N SER A 145 -21.28 0.37 -1.99
CA SER A 145 -22.34 1.25 -2.47
C SER A 145 -22.65 1.09 -3.95
N ARG A 146 -21.79 0.36 -4.70
CA ARG A 146 -21.89 0.22 -6.16
C ARG A 146 -22.13 -1.20 -6.62
N TYR A 147 -21.39 -2.18 -6.11
CA TYR A 147 -21.46 -3.58 -6.55
C TYR A 147 -22.22 -4.44 -5.54
N GLY A 148 -23.11 -5.30 -6.03
CA GLY A 148 -23.93 -6.09 -5.14
C GLY A 148 -24.92 -6.96 -5.88
N LYS A 149 -26.14 -7.01 -5.38
CA LYS A 149 -27.25 -7.74 -6.00
C LYS A 149 -28.54 -6.92 -5.97
N PHE A 150 -29.40 -7.14 -6.95
CA PHE A 150 -30.77 -6.65 -6.95
C PHE A 150 -31.71 -7.71 -6.40
N ILE A 151 -32.71 -7.27 -5.61
CA ILE A 151 -33.66 -8.14 -4.92
C ILE A 151 -35.05 -7.58 -5.19
N ASP A 152 -35.99 -8.43 -5.62
CA ASP A 152 -37.39 -8.06 -5.85
C ASP A 152 -38.18 -7.91 -4.51
N ALA A 153 -39.44 -7.51 -4.63
CA ALA A 153 -40.34 -7.32 -3.49
C ALA A 153 -40.60 -8.62 -2.69
N ASN A 154 -40.35 -9.80 -3.27
CA ASN A 154 -40.50 -11.10 -2.63
C ASN A 154 -39.20 -11.59 -1.97
N GLY A 155 -38.14 -10.79 -1.98
CA GLY A 155 -36.83 -11.15 -1.44
C GLY A 155 -35.99 -12.05 -2.37
N LYS A 156 -36.40 -12.29 -3.62
CA LYS A 156 -35.67 -13.09 -4.59
C LYS A 156 -34.56 -12.25 -5.25
N VAL A 157 -33.36 -12.81 -5.36
CA VAL A 157 -32.26 -12.20 -6.11
C VAL A 157 -32.57 -12.29 -7.61
N THR A 158 -32.71 -11.14 -8.25
CA THR A 158 -32.96 -10.99 -9.70
C THR A 158 -31.67 -10.82 -10.49
N ASN A 159 -30.66 -10.16 -9.88
CA ASN A 159 -29.31 -10.02 -10.44
C ASN A 159 -28.29 -10.15 -9.31
N GLY A 160 -27.49 -11.20 -9.33
CA GLY A 160 -26.45 -11.47 -8.34
C GLY A 160 -25.11 -10.73 -8.57
N ASN A 161 -24.98 -10.05 -9.74
CA ASN A 161 -23.78 -9.29 -10.10
C ASN A 161 -24.17 -7.87 -10.56
N ALA A 162 -24.95 -7.18 -9.72
CA ALA A 162 -25.47 -5.86 -10.03
C ALA A 162 -24.38 -4.78 -9.88
N ASP A 163 -24.36 -3.86 -10.85
CA ASP A 163 -23.65 -2.57 -10.75
C ASP A 163 -24.71 -1.47 -10.70
N LEU A 164 -24.81 -0.81 -9.55
CA LEU A 164 -25.81 0.25 -9.34
C LEU A 164 -25.60 1.47 -10.24
N ALA A 165 -24.40 1.63 -10.82
CA ALA A 165 -24.13 2.68 -11.81
C ALA A 165 -24.98 2.54 -13.08
N HIS A 166 -25.54 1.35 -13.37
CA HIS A 166 -26.45 1.12 -14.48
C HIS A 166 -27.93 1.38 -14.12
N GLY A 167 -28.19 1.89 -12.93
CA GLY A 167 -29.52 2.17 -12.40
C GLY A 167 -30.08 1.03 -11.57
N LEU A 168 -31.07 1.38 -10.73
CA LEU A 168 -31.84 0.43 -9.93
C LEU A 168 -33.14 0.12 -10.69
N PRO A 169 -33.42 -1.16 -11.05
CA PRO A 169 -34.68 -1.53 -11.67
C PRO A 169 -35.87 -1.22 -10.79
N GLU A 170 -37.00 -0.84 -11.43
CA GLU A 170 -38.25 -0.53 -10.72
C GLU A 170 -38.71 -1.70 -9.85
N GLY A 171 -39.21 -1.40 -8.65
CA GLY A 171 -39.71 -2.39 -7.69
C GLY A 171 -38.61 -3.28 -7.08
N GLN A 172 -37.35 -2.98 -7.29
CA GLN A 172 -36.23 -3.75 -6.69
C GLN A 172 -35.47 -2.94 -5.65
N THR A 173 -34.75 -3.65 -4.79
CA THR A 173 -33.82 -3.07 -3.83
C THR A 173 -32.38 -3.50 -4.15
N PHE A 174 -31.42 -2.64 -3.80
CA PHE A 174 -30.01 -2.95 -3.94
C PHE A 174 -29.43 -3.42 -2.59
N GLN A 175 -28.75 -4.56 -2.61
CA GLN A 175 -27.95 -5.05 -1.49
C GLN A 175 -26.47 -5.08 -1.89
N GLY A 176 -25.68 -4.18 -1.29
CA GLY A 176 -24.26 -4.08 -1.53
C GLY A 176 -23.49 -5.35 -1.12
N ALA A 177 -22.49 -5.72 -1.91
CA ALA A 177 -21.59 -6.82 -1.60
C ALA A 177 -20.80 -6.51 -0.32
N GLY A 178 -20.66 -7.51 0.56
CA GLY A 178 -19.84 -7.39 1.77
C GLY A 178 -18.36 -7.22 1.43
N MET A 179 -17.72 -6.28 2.08
CA MET A 179 -16.29 -5.99 1.97
C MET A 179 -15.67 -5.89 3.37
N PRO A 180 -15.67 -6.97 4.18
CA PRO A 180 -15.17 -6.96 5.55
C PRO A 180 -13.71 -6.52 5.63
N TYR A 181 -13.35 -5.92 6.77
CA TYR A 181 -11.99 -5.40 7.05
C TYR A 181 -11.53 -4.37 6.00
N TRP A 182 -12.45 -3.48 5.64
CA TRP A 182 -12.25 -2.42 4.67
C TRP A 182 -11.18 -1.41 5.06
N HIS A 183 -10.32 -1.08 4.10
CA HIS A 183 -9.36 0.02 4.14
C HIS A 183 -9.54 0.83 2.86
N ARG A 184 -10.10 2.03 2.96
CA ARG A 184 -10.25 2.94 1.81
C ARG A 184 -8.93 3.61 1.49
N PHE A 185 -8.57 3.66 0.21
CA PHE A 185 -7.37 4.32 -0.29
C PHE A 185 -7.68 5.57 -1.11
N THR A 186 -8.83 5.59 -1.78
CA THR A 186 -9.22 6.68 -2.68
C THR A 186 -10.63 7.18 -2.36
N PRO A 187 -10.92 8.47 -2.64
CA PRO A 187 -12.27 9.03 -2.44
C PRO A 187 -13.34 8.30 -3.25
N ASP A 188 -13.01 7.82 -4.47
CA ASP A 188 -13.91 7.08 -5.36
C ASP A 188 -14.12 5.61 -4.99
N GLY A 189 -13.62 5.19 -3.82
CA GLY A 189 -13.97 3.90 -3.24
C GLY A 189 -13.08 2.73 -3.67
N VAL A 190 -11.83 2.97 -4.02
CA VAL A 190 -10.83 1.89 -4.13
C VAL A 190 -10.19 1.65 -2.78
N GLY A 191 -10.04 0.39 -2.41
CA GLY A 191 -9.45 0.01 -1.13
C GLY A 191 -9.07 -1.46 -1.06
N LEU A 192 -8.68 -1.92 0.14
CA LEU A 192 -8.37 -3.31 0.43
C LEU A 192 -9.46 -3.89 1.35
N HIS A 193 -9.90 -5.12 1.05
CA HIS A 193 -10.91 -5.81 1.85
C HIS A 193 -10.83 -7.33 1.66
N THR A 194 -11.57 -8.08 2.47
CA THR A 194 -11.74 -9.53 2.28
C THR A 194 -12.44 -9.83 0.95
N GLY A 195 -11.92 -10.83 0.23
CA GLY A 195 -12.55 -11.33 -0.99
C GLY A 195 -11.85 -12.57 -1.53
N LYS A 196 -12.36 -13.09 -2.66
CA LYS A 196 -11.74 -14.22 -3.34
C LYS A 196 -10.37 -13.81 -3.87
N VAL A 197 -9.34 -14.57 -3.51
CA VAL A 197 -7.97 -14.44 -3.97
C VAL A 197 -7.55 -15.71 -4.68
N VAL A 198 -6.86 -15.57 -5.80
CA VAL A 198 -6.14 -16.64 -6.49
C VAL A 198 -4.73 -16.13 -6.72
N ALA A 199 -3.73 -16.89 -6.28
CA ALA A 199 -2.33 -16.49 -6.39
C ALA A 199 -1.96 -16.09 -7.82
N GLY A 200 -1.33 -14.92 -7.98
CA GLY A 200 -0.92 -14.37 -9.27
C GLY A 200 -2.07 -13.89 -10.18
N LYS A 201 -3.35 -13.94 -9.74
CA LYS A 201 -4.49 -13.59 -10.60
C LYS A 201 -5.18 -12.29 -10.16
N ARG A 202 -5.50 -11.44 -11.14
CA ARG A 202 -6.32 -10.24 -11.00
C ARG A 202 -7.79 -10.63 -11.11
N LEU A 203 -8.64 -10.25 -10.14
CA LEU A 203 -10.02 -10.73 -10.07
C LEU A 203 -11.05 -9.65 -9.71
N SER A 204 -10.64 -8.45 -9.29
CA SER A 204 -11.56 -7.45 -8.75
C SER A 204 -12.03 -6.43 -9.80
N HIS A 205 -12.94 -5.55 -9.41
CA HIS A 205 -13.37 -4.38 -10.16
C HIS A 205 -12.61 -3.10 -9.72
N GLY A 206 -11.36 -3.25 -9.29
CA GLY A 206 -10.48 -2.13 -8.91
C GLY A 206 -9.96 -2.22 -7.47
N CYS A 207 -10.70 -2.78 -6.53
CA CYS A 207 -10.23 -3.00 -5.16
C CYS A 207 -9.13 -4.07 -5.08
N VAL A 208 -8.46 -4.13 -3.95
CA VAL A 208 -7.44 -5.13 -3.62
C VAL A 208 -8.08 -6.15 -2.69
N ARG A 209 -8.32 -7.37 -3.21
CA ARG A 209 -8.90 -8.46 -2.42
C ARG A 209 -7.82 -9.22 -1.68
N THR A 210 -8.09 -9.61 -0.45
CA THR A 210 -7.21 -10.45 0.38
C THR A 210 -8.02 -11.53 1.11
N GLN A 211 -7.35 -12.61 1.56
CA GLN A 211 -7.98 -13.67 2.32
C GLN A 211 -8.49 -13.14 3.67
N ASN A 212 -9.59 -13.68 4.19
CA ASN A 212 -10.27 -13.17 5.37
C ASN A 212 -9.36 -13.07 6.62
N HIS A 213 -8.66 -14.15 6.97
CA HIS A 213 -7.78 -14.19 8.14
C HIS A 213 -6.61 -13.20 8.02
N VAL A 214 -6.12 -12.98 6.79
CA VAL A 214 -5.06 -12.01 6.49
C VAL A 214 -5.59 -10.58 6.59
N ALA A 215 -6.78 -10.31 6.02
CA ALA A 215 -7.45 -9.02 6.11
C ALA A 215 -7.67 -8.62 7.57
N ARG A 216 -8.17 -9.57 8.38
CA ARG A 216 -8.39 -9.36 9.82
C ARG A 216 -7.08 -9.01 10.54
N LYS A 217 -6.00 -9.78 10.29
CA LYS A 217 -4.69 -9.51 10.90
C LYS A 217 -4.17 -8.13 10.50
N PHE A 218 -4.20 -7.79 9.22
CA PHE A 218 -3.81 -6.46 8.75
C PHE A 218 -4.68 -5.36 9.35
N TYR A 219 -6.01 -5.56 9.43
CA TYR A 219 -6.94 -4.59 10.00
C TYR A 219 -6.64 -4.29 11.48
N GLN A 220 -6.29 -5.30 12.26
CA GLN A 220 -5.99 -5.16 13.69
C GLN A 220 -4.73 -4.30 13.94
N HIS A 221 -3.75 -4.32 13.03
CA HIS A 221 -2.47 -3.64 13.20
C HIS A 221 -2.33 -2.36 12.38
N SER A 222 -3.09 -2.21 11.28
CA SER A 222 -3.03 -1.02 10.44
C SER A 222 -3.64 0.20 11.12
N VAL A 223 -3.13 1.38 10.78
CA VAL A 223 -3.59 2.67 11.32
C VAL A 223 -4.10 3.59 10.21
N LEU A 224 -4.99 4.53 10.56
CA LEU A 224 -5.38 5.60 9.64
C LEU A 224 -4.17 6.42 9.23
N GLN A 225 -4.18 6.92 8.00
CA GLN A 225 -3.08 7.68 7.37
C GLN A 225 -1.81 6.85 7.13
N LEU A 226 -1.85 5.52 7.26
CA LEU A 226 -0.76 4.65 6.83
C LEU A 226 -0.51 4.86 5.32
N PRO A 227 0.73 5.18 4.90
CA PRO A 227 1.07 5.30 3.49
C PRO A 227 0.86 3.98 2.73
N VAL A 228 0.26 4.06 1.53
CA VAL A 228 -0.01 2.93 0.64
C VAL A 228 0.57 3.21 -0.73
N TYR A 229 1.46 2.34 -1.19
CA TYR A 229 2.09 2.41 -2.50
C TYR A 229 1.53 1.29 -3.37
N ILE A 230 0.92 1.63 -4.49
CA ILE A 230 0.42 0.66 -5.46
C ILE A 230 1.26 0.80 -6.72
N THR A 231 2.00 -0.23 -7.09
CA THR A 231 3.01 -0.16 -8.14
C THR A 231 2.85 -1.28 -9.19
N ARG A 232 3.24 -0.96 -10.43
CA ARG A 232 3.46 -1.94 -11.51
C ARG A 232 4.93 -2.34 -11.66
N ALA A 233 5.84 -1.67 -10.95
CA ALA A 233 7.21 -2.10 -10.88
C ALA A 233 7.29 -3.39 -10.06
N VAL A 234 8.00 -4.39 -10.56
CA VAL A 234 8.40 -5.54 -9.76
C VAL A 234 9.43 -5.01 -8.78
N GLU A 235 9.11 -5.07 -7.48
CA GLU A 235 10.12 -4.79 -6.47
C GLU A 235 11.22 -5.82 -6.66
N ASP A 236 12.42 -5.36 -6.97
CA ASP A 236 13.61 -6.19 -6.96
C ASP A 236 13.96 -6.47 -5.49
N TYR A 237 13.14 -7.32 -4.89
CA TYR A 237 13.20 -7.68 -3.49
C TYR A 237 14.59 -8.19 -3.10
N TYR A 238 15.23 -8.90 -4.04
CA TYR A 238 16.55 -9.49 -3.84
C TYR A 238 17.72 -8.51 -3.91
N ARG A 239 17.51 -7.30 -4.42
CA ARG A 239 18.59 -6.31 -4.58
C ARG A 239 18.57 -5.20 -3.52
N GLY A 240 17.72 -5.26 -2.52
CA GLY A 240 17.64 -4.23 -1.46
C GLY A 240 17.34 -2.82 -1.96
N GLY A 241 17.04 -2.66 -3.26
CA GLY A 241 16.77 -1.40 -3.91
C GLY A 241 15.29 -1.23 -4.17
N PHE A 242 14.71 -0.16 -3.64
CA PHE A 242 13.41 0.30 -4.09
C PHE A 242 13.54 0.78 -5.52
N VAL A 243 12.86 0.15 -6.46
CA VAL A 243 12.62 0.76 -7.76
C VAL A 243 11.82 2.04 -7.49
N LYS A 244 12.32 3.19 -7.97
CA LYS A 244 11.61 4.47 -7.86
C LYS A 244 10.16 4.26 -8.27
N PRO A 245 9.18 4.58 -7.42
CA PRO A 245 7.80 4.64 -7.87
C PRO A 245 7.74 5.63 -9.01
N ILE A 246 7.15 5.23 -10.11
CA ILE A 246 6.84 6.16 -11.19
C ILE A 246 5.89 7.19 -10.57
N ASP A 247 6.21 8.45 -10.74
CA ASP A 247 5.44 9.60 -10.26
C ASP A 247 4.10 9.64 -11.02
N VAL A 248 3.16 8.80 -10.60
CA VAL A 248 1.85 8.69 -11.24
C VAL A 248 0.87 9.52 -10.42
N LYS A 249 0.55 10.69 -10.93
CA LYS A 249 -0.57 11.48 -10.41
C LYS A 249 -1.84 10.63 -10.47
N TYR A 250 -2.45 10.38 -9.32
CA TYR A 250 -3.77 9.76 -9.27
C TYR A 250 -4.75 10.59 -10.10
N ARG A 251 -5.43 9.96 -11.04
CA ARG A 251 -6.56 10.53 -11.78
C ARG A 251 -7.80 9.72 -11.41
N PRO A 252 -8.81 10.33 -10.77
CA PRO A 252 -10.08 9.66 -10.55
C PRO A 252 -10.70 9.23 -11.88
N LYS A 253 -11.46 8.14 -11.86
CA LYS A 253 -12.20 7.69 -13.04
C LYS A 253 -13.25 8.75 -13.39
N PRO A 254 -13.48 9.08 -14.68
CA PRO A 254 -14.55 9.96 -15.09
C PRO A 254 -15.91 9.45 -14.58
N GLY A 255 -16.73 10.34 -14.00
CA GLY A 255 -18.07 10.01 -13.51
C GLY A 255 -18.24 9.89 -12.00
N ASN A 256 -17.21 10.07 -11.21
CA ASN A 256 -17.32 10.13 -9.74
C ASN A 256 -17.11 11.57 -9.27
N ASP A 257 -18.21 12.31 -9.10
CA ASP A 257 -18.22 13.65 -8.46
C ASP A 257 -18.05 13.52 -6.94
N TYR A 258 -16.88 13.04 -6.50
CA TYR A 258 -16.49 13.17 -5.11
C TYR A 258 -15.43 14.27 -5.01
N THR A 259 -15.94 15.52 -4.85
CA THR A 259 -15.11 16.70 -4.59
C THR A 259 -14.82 16.84 -3.09
N ASP A 260 -14.16 15.87 -2.48
CA ASP A 260 -13.51 16.13 -1.21
C ASP A 260 -12.08 16.52 -1.49
N ASN A 261 -11.74 17.77 -1.12
CA ASN A 261 -10.48 18.48 -1.30
C ASN A 261 -9.29 17.81 -0.57
N ILE A 262 -8.96 16.58 -0.95
CA ILE A 262 -7.69 15.97 -0.55
C ILE A 262 -6.79 15.99 -1.79
N ALA A 263 -6.04 17.08 -1.95
CA ALA A 263 -4.98 17.13 -2.93
C ALA A 263 -4.02 15.94 -2.69
N PRO A 264 -3.63 15.19 -3.73
CA PRO A 264 -2.62 14.16 -3.59
C PRO A 264 -1.32 14.84 -3.15
N THR A 265 -0.89 14.57 -1.93
CA THR A 265 0.40 15.04 -1.44
C THR A 265 1.47 14.40 -2.31
N GLN A 266 2.23 15.20 -3.02
CA GLN A 266 3.38 14.72 -3.79
C GLN A 266 4.44 14.26 -2.79
N ILE A 267 4.55 12.96 -2.58
CA ILE A 267 5.61 12.39 -1.75
C ILE A 267 6.75 12.01 -2.67
N LYS A 268 7.86 12.75 -2.56
CA LYS A 268 9.12 12.40 -3.19
C LYS A 268 9.71 11.23 -2.40
N ILE A 269 9.73 10.03 -2.99
CA ILE A 269 10.32 8.86 -2.34
C ILE A 269 11.83 8.91 -2.59
N VAL A 270 12.56 9.03 -1.49
CA VAL A 270 14.01 8.95 -1.49
C VAL A 270 14.42 7.52 -1.14
N PRO A 271 15.41 6.90 -1.80
CA PRO A 271 15.86 5.54 -1.49
C PRO A 271 16.27 5.42 -0.02
N ALA A 272 16.05 4.25 0.57
CA ALA A 272 16.32 3.99 1.99
C ALA A 272 17.78 4.23 2.43
N ASN A 273 18.70 4.39 1.48
CA ASN A 273 20.13 4.61 1.74
C ASN A 273 20.56 6.07 1.60
N SER A 274 19.67 7.02 1.35
CA SER A 274 20.01 8.44 1.37
C SER A 274 19.67 9.04 2.74
N ALA A 275 20.59 9.84 3.29
CA ALA A 275 20.41 10.54 4.56
C ALA A 275 19.21 11.53 4.60
N GLU A 276 18.50 11.66 3.47
CA GLU A 276 17.35 12.56 3.30
C GLU A 276 15.98 11.89 3.45
N ALA A 277 15.89 10.68 4.05
CA ALA A 277 14.62 10.01 4.33
C ALA A 277 13.83 10.70 5.46
N HIS A 278 13.75 12.02 5.44
CA HIS A 278 12.83 12.77 6.28
C HIS A 278 11.51 12.93 5.53
N PHE A 279 10.46 12.32 6.05
CA PHE A 279 9.08 12.59 5.64
C PHE A 279 8.77 14.06 5.94
N GLN A 280 8.75 14.92 4.93
CA GLN A 280 8.05 16.19 5.05
C GLN A 280 6.56 15.93 4.87
N ALA A 281 5.81 16.31 5.89
CA ALA A 281 4.36 16.21 5.96
C ALA A 281 3.67 17.17 4.99
#